data_51772ab5f7704d6df836c381a4a7a530
#
_entry.id   51772ab5f7704d6df836c381a4a7a530
#
_cell.length_a   1.000
_cell.length_b   1.000
_cell.length_c   1.000
_cell.angle_alpha   90.00
_cell.angle_beta   90.00
_cell.angle_gamma   90.00
#
_symmetry.space_group_name_H-M   'P 1'
#
loop_
_entity.id
_entity.type
_entity.pdbx_description
1 polymer ?
#
loop_
_entity_poly.entity_id
_entity_poly.type
_entity_poly.pdbx_seq_one_letter_code
_entity_poly.pdbx_strand_id
1 'polypeptide(L)'
;MLGEHNIKDYTLDALNSYISFVLQKNTLFTGTIRENMLWGNNNATDEEIYEALKKAEILPLIESYKDKLDHEVLIDGKNFSGGQKQRLTIARAFLKKAGILILDDSTSAVDKITEKNIQNAISTLSEHPITKIIISQRISSVKDCDNIIVLEDGKITAQGTHKDLIANSLLYQEIYNSQGGDYNEK
;
A
#
# COMPACT_ATOMS: atom_id res chain seq x y z
N MET A 1 17.75 -8.02 8.79
CA MET A 1 18.87 -7.26 8.18
C MET A 1 18.26 -6.23 7.24
N LEU A 2 18.84 -5.05 7.13
CA LEU A 2 18.53 -4.06 6.11
C LEU A 2 19.84 -3.79 5.36
N GLY A 3 19.94 -4.26 4.11
CA GLY A 3 21.23 -4.43 3.47
C GLY A 3 22.13 -5.38 4.25
N GLU A 4 23.35 -4.95 4.54
CA GLU A 4 24.35 -5.75 5.28
C GLU A 4 24.30 -5.52 6.81
N HIS A 5 23.50 -4.57 7.30
CA HIS A 5 23.46 -4.19 8.71
C HIS A 5 22.23 -4.76 9.42
N ASN A 6 22.37 -4.97 10.73
CA ASN A 6 21.22 -5.33 11.56
C ASN A 6 20.29 -4.10 11.68
N ILE A 7 18.99 -4.31 11.58
CA ILE A 7 18.00 -3.23 11.69
C ILE A 7 18.09 -2.48 13.05
N LYS A 8 18.61 -3.14 14.08
CA LYS A 8 18.81 -2.55 15.43
C LYS A 8 19.97 -1.54 15.47
N ASP A 9 20.84 -1.54 14.48
CA ASP A 9 21.99 -0.64 14.39
C ASP A 9 21.64 0.72 13.77
N TYR A 10 20.42 0.83 13.23
CA TYR A 10 19.90 2.08 12.67
C TYR A 10 19.22 2.94 13.74
N THR A 11 19.32 4.26 13.61
CA THR A 11 18.48 5.17 14.40
C THR A 11 17.02 5.09 13.94
N LEU A 12 16.09 5.45 14.82
CA LEU A 12 14.66 5.49 14.47
C LEU A 12 14.40 6.47 13.32
N ASP A 13 15.10 7.61 13.29
CA ASP A 13 14.96 8.61 12.23
C ASP A 13 15.40 8.04 10.88
N ALA A 14 16.51 7.30 10.84
CA ALA A 14 16.98 6.63 9.63
C ALA A 14 15.96 5.59 9.14
N LEU A 15 15.42 4.75 10.03
CA LEU A 15 14.39 3.78 9.68
C LEU A 15 13.11 4.48 9.22
N ASN A 16 12.67 5.50 9.95
CA ASN A 16 11.48 6.27 9.57
C ASN A 16 11.64 6.98 8.24
N SER A 17 12.82 7.44 7.86
CA SER A 17 13.03 8.03 6.53
C SER A 17 13.02 7.00 5.40
N TYR A 18 13.48 5.78 5.68
CA TYR A 18 13.69 4.73 4.67
C TYR A 18 12.49 3.79 4.48
N ILE A 19 11.60 3.67 5.49
CA ILE A 19 10.45 2.76 5.46
C ILE A 19 9.15 3.57 5.42
N SER A 20 8.27 3.26 4.49
CA SER A 20 6.91 3.81 4.43
C SER A 20 5.89 2.74 4.78
N PHE A 21 4.86 3.12 5.54
CA PHE A 21 3.78 2.23 5.96
C PHE A 21 2.44 2.77 5.49
N VAL A 22 1.60 1.87 4.98
CA VAL A 22 0.15 2.06 4.86
C VAL A 22 -0.51 1.01 5.74
N LEU A 23 -1.06 1.45 6.86
CA LEU A 23 -1.67 0.57 7.86
C LEU A 23 -3.11 0.22 7.47
N GLN A 24 -3.62 -0.89 7.97
CA GLN A 24 -5.03 -1.31 7.84
C GLN A 24 -5.99 -0.21 8.29
N LYS A 25 -5.71 0.45 9.43
CA LYS A 25 -6.47 1.60 9.90
C LYS A 25 -5.94 2.89 9.28
N ASN A 26 -6.66 3.39 8.29
CA ASN A 26 -6.31 4.61 7.56
C ASN A 26 -6.62 5.86 8.38
N THR A 27 -5.61 6.52 8.90
CA THR A 27 -5.75 7.73 9.72
C THR A 27 -5.42 8.98 8.91
N LEU A 28 -6.36 9.92 8.90
CA LEU A 28 -6.17 11.29 8.43
C LEU A 28 -6.18 12.23 9.62
N PHE A 29 -5.34 13.25 9.55
CA PHE A 29 -5.24 14.29 10.57
C PHE A 29 -6.14 15.47 10.22
N THR A 30 -6.72 16.11 11.23
CA THR A 30 -7.48 17.35 11.06
C THR A 30 -6.62 18.44 10.44
N GLY A 31 -7.18 19.19 9.50
CA GLY A 31 -6.47 20.22 8.75
C GLY A 31 -6.89 20.19 7.28
N THR A 32 -5.98 20.31 6.34
CA THR A 32 -6.26 20.26 4.90
C THR A 32 -5.74 18.95 4.27
N ILE A 33 -6.17 18.66 3.03
CA ILE A 33 -5.58 17.55 2.24
C ILE A 33 -4.10 17.82 2.05
N ARG A 34 -3.70 19.04 1.72
CA ARG A 34 -2.29 19.46 1.59
C ARG A 34 -1.47 19.08 2.83
N GLU A 35 -1.90 19.53 4.00
CA GLU A 35 -1.22 19.23 5.26
C GLU A 35 -1.10 17.72 5.49
N ASN A 36 -2.16 16.98 5.19
CA ASN A 36 -2.12 15.53 5.26
C ASN A 36 -1.10 14.90 4.31
N MET A 37 -0.91 15.42 3.10
CA MET A 37 0.08 14.92 2.15
C MET A 37 1.51 15.28 2.60
N LEU A 38 1.72 16.46 3.16
CA LEU A 38 3.02 16.91 3.66
C LEU A 38 3.56 16.05 4.82
N TRP A 39 2.72 15.28 5.51
CA TRP A 39 3.21 14.25 6.45
C TRP A 39 4.01 13.12 5.75
N GLY A 40 3.84 12.92 4.46
CA GLY A 40 4.66 12.00 3.68
C GLY A 40 6.02 12.59 3.31
N ASN A 41 6.01 13.86 2.89
CA ASN A 41 7.20 14.64 2.57
C ASN A 41 6.89 16.13 2.78
N ASN A 42 7.48 16.73 3.82
CA ASN A 42 7.22 18.12 4.20
C ASN A 42 7.73 19.17 3.18
N ASN A 43 8.59 18.76 2.23
CA ASN A 43 9.12 19.59 1.16
C ASN A 43 8.46 19.28 -0.20
N ALA A 44 7.39 18.48 -0.25
CA ALA A 44 6.75 18.14 -1.50
C ALA A 44 6.10 19.37 -2.15
N THR A 45 6.31 19.52 -3.46
CA THR A 45 5.62 20.55 -4.25
C THR A 45 4.20 20.14 -4.53
N ASP A 46 3.34 21.09 -4.95
CA ASP A 46 1.97 20.80 -5.35
C ASP A 46 1.92 19.78 -6.49
N GLU A 47 2.83 19.88 -7.46
CA GLU A 47 2.93 18.95 -8.57
C GLU A 47 3.22 17.52 -8.09
N GLU A 48 4.13 17.36 -7.14
CA GLU A 48 4.43 16.05 -6.54
C GLU A 48 3.22 15.50 -5.77
N ILE A 49 2.49 16.36 -5.06
CA ILE A 49 1.26 15.98 -4.36
C ILE A 49 0.21 15.52 -5.36
N TYR A 50 -0.05 16.28 -6.42
CA TYR A 50 -1.01 15.91 -7.46
C TYR A 50 -0.63 14.60 -8.16
N GLU A 51 0.65 14.39 -8.45
CA GLU A 51 1.12 13.14 -9.05
C GLU A 51 0.90 11.93 -8.10
N ALA A 52 1.17 12.09 -6.81
CA ALA A 52 0.90 11.05 -5.81
C ALA A 52 -0.59 10.74 -5.68
N LEU A 53 -1.44 11.76 -5.68
CA LEU A 53 -2.90 11.62 -5.65
C LEU A 53 -3.43 10.91 -6.91
N LYS A 54 -2.85 11.20 -8.07
CA LYS A 54 -3.16 10.53 -9.34
C LYS A 54 -2.79 9.05 -9.28
N LYS A 55 -1.57 8.72 -8.85
CA LYS A 55 -1.10 7.33 -8.68
C LYS A 55 -1.94 6.55 -7.68
N ALA A 56 -2.49 7.21 -6.67
CA ALA A 56 -3.41 6.61 -5.69
C ALA A 56 -4.88 6.60 -6.13
N GLU A 57 -5.17 6.94 -7.39
CA GLU A 57 -6.54 6.91 -7.99
C GLU A 57 -7.56 7.78 -7.23
N ILE A 58 -7.12 8.90 -6.60
CA ILE A 58 -8.00 9.81 -5.83
C ILE A 58 -8.06 11.23 -6.40
N LEU A 59 -7.21 11.56 -7.37
CA LEU A 59 -7.11 12.90 -7.95
C LEU A 59 -8.45 13.45 -8.44
N PRO A 60 -9.32 12.70 -9.18
CA PRO A 60 -10.59 13.23 -9.66
C PRO A 60 -11.51 13.74 -8.54
N LEU A 61 -11.47 13.08 -7.37
CA LEU A 61 -12.21 13.54 -6.20
C LEU A 61 -11.66 14.88 -5.70
N ILE A 62 -10.34 15.01 -5.61
CA ILE A 62 -9.71 16.24 -5.08
C ILE A 62 -9.98 17.43 -6.02
N GLU A 63 -9.93 17.17 -7.34
CA GLU A 63 -10.24 18.20 -8.34
C GLU A 63 -11.71 18.63 -8.34
N SER A 64 -12.62 17.78 -7.85
CA SER A 64 -14.04 18.12 -7.71
C SER A 64 -14.33 19.11 -6.57
N TYR A 65 -13.41 19.25 -5.61
CA TYR A 65 -13.53 20.22 -4.54
C TYR A 65 -13.16 21.63 -5.02
N LYS A 66 -13.92 22.64 -4.57
CA LYS A 66 -13.66 24.04 -4.93
C LYS A 66 -12.30 24.54 -4.49
N ASP A 67 -11.86 24.08 -3.33
CA ASP A 67 -10.63 24.41 -2.63
C ASP A 67 -9.50 23.37 -2.83
N LYS A 68 -9.77 22.30 -3.59
CA LYS A 68 -8.80 21.28 -4.02
C LYS A 68 -7.94 20.75 -2.87
N LEU A 69 -6.62 21.02 -2.89
CA LEU A 69 -5.69 20.58 -1.84
C LEU A 69 -5.96 21.24 -0.49
N ASP A 70 -6.58 22.41 -0.49
CA ASP A 70 -6.90 23.16 0.74
C ASP A 70 -8.26 22.75 1.33
N HIS A 71 -8.93 21.74 0.73
CA HIS A 71 -10.16 21.15 1.26
C HIS A 71 -9.95 20.58 2.65
N GLU A 72 -10.90 20.91 3.55
CA GLU A 72 -10.83 20.55 4.96
C GLU A 72 -10.94 19.04 5.17
N VAL A 73 -10.09 18.52 6.04
CA VAL A 73 -10.12 17.16 6.58
C VAL A 73 -10.61 17.25 8.02
N LEU A 74 -11.81 16.76 8.29
CA LEU A 74 -12.38 16.74 9.64
C LEU A 74 -11.68 15.68 10.51
N ILE A 75 -11.92 15.70 11.81
CA ILE A 75 -11.38 14.75 12.79
C ILE A 75 -11.55 13.33 12.27
N ASP A 76 -10.46 12.57 12.23
CA ASP A 76 -10.37 11.19 11.69
C ASP A 76 -10.83 11.07 10.23
N GLY A 77 -10.86 12.17 9.47
CA GLY A 77 -11.32 12.18 8.09
C GLY A 77 -12.79 11.77 7.94
N LYS A 78 -13.68 12.16 8.87
CA LYS A 78 -15.11 11.76 8.87
C LYS A 78 -15.86 12.17 7.60
N ASN A 79 -15.38 13.19 6.89
CA ASN A 79 -15.94 13.64 5.62
C ASN A 79 -15.46 12.81 4.41
N PHE A 80 -14.62 11.77 4.62
CA PHE A 80 -14.16 10.85 3.58
C PHE A 80 -14.67 9.44 3.82
N SER A 81 -15.04 8.72 2.76
CA SER A 81 -15.34 7.29 2.84
C SER A 81 -14.08 6.45 3.19
N GLY A 82 -14.24 5.20 3.62
CA GLY A 82 -13.13 4.31 3.92
C GLY A 82 -12.14 4.17 2.77
N GLY A 83 -12.62 3.94 1.55
CA GLY A 83 -11.78 3.84 0.35
C GLY A 83 -11.11 5.16 -0.03
N GLN A 84 -11.73 6.31 0.23
CA GLN A 84 -11.11 7.62 0.01
C GLN A 84 -9.97 7.87 1.01
N LYS A 85 -10.18 7.57 2.30
CA LYS A 85 -9.13 7.65 3.33
C LYS A 85 -7.94 6.76 2.97
N GLN A 86 -8.24 5.53 2.54
CA GLN A 86 -7.24 4.56 2.13
C GLN A 86 -6.37 5.09 0.98
N ARG A 87 -6.98 5.59 -0.08
CA ARG A 87 -6.26 6.19 -1.21
C ARG A 87 -5.45 7.43 -0.83
N LEU A 88 -5.95 8.27 0.08
CA LEU A 88 -5.19 9.41 0.61
C LEU A 88 -3.97 8.95 1.42
N THR A 89 -4.09 7.91 2.25
CA THR A 89 -2.95 7.38 2.99
C THR A 89 -1.92 6.68 2.07
N ILE A 90 -2.37 6.05 1.00
CA ILE A 90 -1.49 5.50 -0.06
C ILE A 90 -0.76 6.63 -0.79
N ALA A 91 -1.44 7.72 -1.17
CA ALA A 91 -0.80 8.89 -1.79
C ALA A 91 0.28 9.49 -0.89
N ARG A 92 0.00 9.60 0.41
CA ARG A 92 0.99 10.04 1.41
C ARG A 92 2.22 9.12 1.45
N ALA A 93 2.02 7.81 1.38
CA ALA A 93 3.11 6.85 1.36
C ALA A 93 3.95 6.96 0.07
N PHE A 94 3.34 7.29 -1.06
CA PHE A 94 4.03 7.52 -2.33
C PHE A 94 4.93 8.76 -2.29
N LEU A 95 4.48 9.84 -1.67
CA LEU A 95 5.27 11.07 -1.50
C LEU A 95 6.56 10.85 -0.72
N LYS A 96 6.59 9.85 0.16
CA LYS A 96 7.76 9.59 1.00
C LYS A 96 8.96 9.05 0.21
N LYS A 97 8.76 8.48 -0.98
CA LYS A 97 9.82 7.90 -1.85
C LYS A 97 10.76 6.95 -1.08
N ALA A 98 10.19 6.14 -0.20
CA ALA A 98 10.92 5.24 0.69
C ALA A 98 11.53 4.05 -0.07
N GLY A 99 12.66 3.50 0.42
CA GLY A 99 13.27 2.29 -0.13
C GLY A 99 12.51 1.00 0.19
N ILE A 100 11.69 1.02 1.26
CA ILE A 100 10.79 -0.07 1.64
C ILE A 100 9.37 0.48 1.79
N LEU A 101 8.41 -0.15 1.12
CA LEU A 101 6.98 0.15 1.24
C LEU A 101 6.25 -1.06 1.85
N ILE A 102 5.62 -0.86 3.00
CA ILE A 102 4.82 -1.88 3.69
C ILE A 102 3.35 -1.50 3.55
N LEU A 103 2.57 -2.43 3.00
CA LEU A 103 1.13 -2.30 2.76
C LEU A 103 0.40 -3.35 3.60
N ASP A 104 -0.23 -2.93 4.69
CA ASP A 104 -0.96 -3.81 5.60
C ASP A 104 -2.46 -3.74 5.33
N ASP A 105 -2.98 -4.73 4.60
CA ASP A 105 -4.38 -4.84 4.12
C ASP A 105 -4.92 -3.51 3.51
N SER A 106 -4.02 -2.79 2.88
CA SER A 106 -4.19 -1.39 2.50
C SER A 106 -5.03 -1.18 1.23
N THR A 107 -5.57 -2.24 0.62
CA THR A 107 -6.46 -2.19 -0.55
C THR A 107 -7.82 -2.84 -0.29
N SER A 108 -8.10 -3.27 0.94
CA SER A 108 -9.33 -4.00 1.30
C SER A 108 -10.62 -3.20 1.09
N ALA A 109 -10.57 -1.87 1.18
CA ALA A 109 -11.73 -0.97 1.03
C ALA A 109 -11.87 -0.36 -0.37
N VAL A 110 -11.04 -0.75 -1.35
CA VAL A 110 -11.15 -0.30 -2.74
C VAL A 110 -11.66 -1.43 -3.64
N ASP A 111 -12.26 -1.05 -4.78
CA ASP A 111 -12.69 -2.01 -5.80
C ASP A 111 -11.49 -2.62 -6.55
N LYS A 112 -11.71 -3.77 -7.22
CA LYS A 112 -10.65 -4.54 -7.89
C LYS A 112 -9.91 -3.77 -8.98
N ILE A 113 -10.59 -2.85 -9.68
CA ILE A 113 -9.98 -2.05 -10.76
C ILE A 113 -9.03 -1.02 -10.14
N THR A 114 -9.51 -0.28 -9.16
CA THR A 114 -8.70 0.68 -8.40
C THR A 114 -7.52 0.01 -7.72
N GLU A 115 -7.71 -1.17 -7.12
CA GLU A 115 -6.63 -1.96 -6.51
C GLU A 115 -5.54 -2.30 -7.55
N LYS A 116 -5.92 -2.80 -8.72
CA LYS A 116 -4.99 -3.12 -9.81
C LYS A 116 -4.21 -1.89 -10.28
N ASN A 117 -4.88 -0.74 -10.43
CA ASN A 117 -4.23 0.50 -10.84
C ASN A 117 -3.22 0.98 -9.79
N ILE A 118 -3.57 0.90 -8.50
CA ILE A 118 -2.65 1.21 -7.40
C ILE A 118 -1.45 0.27 -7.40
N GLN A 119 -1.65 -1.04 -7.60
CA GLN A 119 -0.55 -2.01 -7.68
C GLN A 119 0.39 -1.72 -8.87
N ASN A 120 -0.17 -1.38 -10.04
CA ASN A 120 0.62 -0.94 -11.19
C ASN A 120 1.40 0.35 -10.87
N ALA A 121 0.77 1.33 -10.22
CA ALA A 121 1.45 2.55 -9.80
C ALA A 121 2.60 2.26 -8.82
N ILE A 122 2.42 1.32 -7.88
CA ILE A 122 3.48 0.89 -6.95
C ILE A 122 4.68 0.30 -7.70
N SER A 123 4.47 -0.40 -8.80
CA SER A 123 5.59 -0.96 -9.59
C SER A 123 6.43 0.09 -10.29
N THR A 124 5.88 1.30 -10.47
CA THR A 124 6.52 2.44 -11.19
C THR A 124 6.87 3.62 -10.27
N LEU A 125 6.82 3.44 -8.95
CA LEU A 125 7.00 4.53 -7.97
C LEU A 125 8.39 5.13 -7.96
N SER A 126 9.41 4.37 -8.32
CA SER A 126 10.81 4.78 -8.24
C SER A 126 11.58 4.29 -9.46
N GLU A 127 12.56 5.07 -9.90
CA GLU A 127 13.55 4.66 -10.90
C GLU A 127 14.46 3.54 -10.36
N HIS A 128 14.54 3.40 -9.04
CA HIS A 128 15.29 2.34 -8.37
C HIS A 128 14.35 1.27 -7.80
N PRO A 129 14.78 -0.01 -7.78
CA PRO A 129 14.00 -1.07 -7.17
C PRO A 129 13.70 -0.76 -5.69
N ILE A 130 12.42 -0.82 -5.32
CA ILE A 130 11.99 -0.71 -3.92
C ILE A 130 11.54 -2.07 -3.42
N THR A 131 11.82 -2.36 -2.14
CA THR A 131 11.28 -3.56 -1.50
C THR A 131 9.82 -3.32 -1.11
N LYS A 132 8.92 -4.16 -1.59
CA LYS A 132 7.48 -4.11 -1.26
C LYS A 132 7.13 -5.28 -0.36
N ILE A 133 6.50 -5.01 0.78
CA ILE A 133 5.95 -6.01 1.68
C ILE A 133 4.44 -5.79 1.70
N ILE A 134 3.70 -6.76 1.14
CA ILE A 134 2.24 -6.69 1.03
C ILE A 134 1.66 -7.74 1.98
N ILE A 135 0.91 -7.29 2.98
CA ILE A 135 0.16 -8.14 3.88
C ILE A 135 -1.29 -8.09 3.41
N SER A 136 -1.85 -9.23 3.04
CA SER A 136 -3.22 -9.30 2.55
C SER A 136 -3.84 -10.67 2.78
N GLN A 137 -5.13 -10.67 3.02
CA GLN A 137 -5.95 -11.88 3.01
C GLN A 137 -6.40 -12.27 1.58
N ARG A 138 -6.24 -11.37 0.60
CA ARG A 138 -6.64 -11.58 -0.80
C ARG A 138 -5.47 -12.11 -1.60
N ILE A 139 -5.62 -13.29 -2.20
CA ILE A 139 -4.59 -13.84 -3.08
C ILE A 139 -4.40 -12.96 -4.32
N SER A 140 -5.45 -12.34 -4.85
CA SER A 140 -5.35 -11.42 -5.97
C SER A 140 -4.36 -10.26 -5.74
N SER A 141 -4.15 -9.85 -4.49
CA SER A 141 -3.24 -8.77 -4.13
C SER A 141 -1.77 -9.21 -4.08
N VAL A 142 -1.50 -10.51 -3.92
CA VAL A 142 -0.14 -11.04 -3.69
C VAL A 142 0.34 -12.03 -4.75
N LYS A 143 -0.54 -12.52 -5.63
CA LYS A 143 -0.21 -13.56 -6.61
C LYS A 143 0.94 -13.19 -7.57
N ASP A 144 1.11 -11.92 -7.84
CA ASP A 144 2.14 -11.39 -8.74
C ASP A 144 3.41 -10.96 -7.98
N CYS A 145 3.54 -11.28 -6.68
CA CYS A 145 4.74 -11.03 -5.90
C CYS A 145 5.82 -12.06 -6.21
N ASP A 146 7.09 -11.63 -6.11
CA ASP A 146 8.27 -12.49 -6.33
C ASP A 146 8.33 -13.65 -5.33
N ASN A 147 7.82 -13.44 -4.12
CA ASN A 147 7.79 -14.43 -3.05
C ASN A 147 6.59 -14.20 -2.14
N ILE A 148 5.85 -15.26 -1.85
CA ILE A 148 4.68 -15.26 -0.98
C ILE A 148 4.99 -16.12 0.23
N ILE A 149 4.67 -15.62 1.41
CA ILE A 149 4.82 -16.33 2.68
C ILE A 149 3.40 -16.60 3.23
N VAL A 150 3.09 -17.87 3.44
CA VAL A 150 1.81 -18.29 4.05
C VAL A 150 2.00 -18.46 5.54
N LEU A 151 1.18 -17.75 6.32
CA LEU A 151 1.22 -17.77 7.78
C LEU A 151 -0.04 -18.43 8.34
N GLU A 152 0.13 -19.34 9.28
CA GLU A 152 -0.93 -19.98 10.04
C GLU A 152 -0.48 -20.08 11.51
N ASP A 153 -1.31 -19.63 12.42
CA ASP A 153 -1.04 -19.64 13.88
C ASP A 153 0.34 -19.04 14.26
N GLY A 154 0.73 -17.96 13.56
CA GLY A 154 2.00 -17.27 13.79
C GLY A 154 3.25 -17.99 13.27
N LYS A 155 3.08 -19.06 12.48
CA LYS A 155 4.17 -19.83 11.88
C LYS A 155 4.13 -19.78 10.36
N ILE A 156 5.29 -19.83 9.72
CA ILE A 156 5.40 -19.99 8.27
C ILE A 156 5.10 -21.44 7.93
N THR A 157 4.01 -21.68 7.18
CA THR A 157 3.60 -23.01 6.73
C THR A 157 4.01 -23.31 5.30
N ALA A 158 4.14 -22.29 4.46
CA ALA A 158 4.62 -22.41 3.10
C ALA A 158 5.25 -21.10 2.61
N GLN A 159 6.14 -21.18 1.62
CA GLN A 159 6.79 -20.05 0.98
C GLN A 159 7.15 -20.39 -0.47
N GLY A 160 7.00 -19.43 -1.37
CA GLY A 160 7.33 -19.57 -2.79
C GLY A 160 6.54 -18.60 -3.66
N THR A 161 6.61 -18.80 -4.97
CA THR A 161 5.77 -18.08 -5.93
C THR A 161 4.32 -18.58 -5.88
N HIS A 162 3.39 -17.84 -6.49
CA HIS A 162 2.00 -18.29 -6.63
C HIS A 162 1.92 -19.70 -7.26
N LYS A 163 2.72 -19.95 -8.31
CA LYS A 163 2.82 -21.26 -8.99
C LYS A 163 3.26 -22.38 -8.04
N ASP A 164 4.31 -22.11 -7.25
CA ASP A 164 4.84 -23.10 -6.31
C ASP A 164 3.82 -23.44 -5.24
N LEU A 165 3.13 -22.42 -4.72
CA LEU A 165 2.14 -22.58 -3.65
C LEU A 165 0.87 -23.27 -4.14
N ILE A 166 0.40 -22.99 -5.34
CA ILE A 166 -0.71 -23.71 -5.96
C ILE A 166 -0.35 -25.19 -6.17
N ALA A 167 0.90 -25.52 -6.49
CA ALA A 167 1.32 -26.89 -6.70
C ALA A 167 1.53 -27.68 -5.38
N ASN A 168 2.00 -27.01 -4.31
CA ASN A 168 2.59 -27.70 -3.17
C ASN A 168 1.97 -27.35 -1.80
N SER A 169 1.09 -26.36 -1.69
CA SER A 169 0.49 -25.93 -0.42
C SER A 169 -1.03 -26.11 -0.39
N LEU A 170 -1.50 -27.10 0.38
CA LEU A 170 -2.94 -27.35 0.54
C LEU A 170 -3.67 -26.13 1.10
N LEU A 171 -3.12 -25.50 2.15
CA LEU A 171 -3.72 -24.31 2.76
C LEU A 171 -3.85 -23.17 1.74
N TYR A 172 -2.81 -22.91 0.94
CA TYR A 172 -2.86 -21.86 -0.09
C TYR A 172 -3.92 -22.16 -1.16
N GLN A 173 -4.02 -23.42 -1.58
CA GLN A 173 -5.03 -23.89 -2.52
C GLN A 173 -6.47 -23.69 -1.96
N GLU A 174 -6.70 -24.04 -0.70
CA GLU A 174 -8.00 -23.84 -0.02
C GLU A 174 -8.38 -22.36 0.01
N ILE A 175 -7.44 -21.47 0.38
CA ILE A 175 -7.68 -20.03 0.37
C ILE A 175 -7.97 -19.52 -1.05
N TYR A 176 -7.21 -19.98 -2.05
CA TYR A 176 -7.39 -19.60 -3.45
C TYR A 176 -8.77 -19.98 -3.97
N ASN A 177 -9.18 -21.22 -3.74
CA ASN A 177 -10.49 -21.74 -4.14
C ASN A 177 -11.64 -21.01 -3.45
N SER A 178 -11.51 -20.70 -2.15
CA SER A 178 -12.52 -19.97 -1.41
C SER A 178 -12.75 -18.55 -1.95
N GLN A 179 -11.77 -17.98 -2.66
CA GLN A 179 -11.82 -16.66 -3.27
C GLN A 179 -12.22 -16.67 -4.76
N GLY A 180 -12.67 -17.83 -5.27
CA GLY A 180 -13.13 -17.99 -6.66
C GLY A 180 -12.01 -18.22 -7.67
N GLY A 181 -10.85 -18.69 -7.21
CA GLY A 181 -9.76 -19.14 -8.07
C GLY A 181 -10.11 -20.44 -8.78
N ASP A 182 -9.87 -20.52 -10.09
CA ASP A 182 -10.05 -21.74 -10.87
C ASP A 182 -8.71 -22.50 -10.98
N TYR A 183 -8.74 -23.81 -10.70
CA TYR A 183 -7.60 -24.74 -10.86
C TYR A 183 -7.10 -24.87 -12.33
N ASN A 184 -7.80 -24.26 -13.28
CA ASN A 184 -7.54 -24.41 -14.73
C ASN A 184 -6.64 -23.33 -15.35
N GLU A 185 -6.05 -22.43 -14.58
CA GLU A 185 -4.96 -21.58 -15.05
C GLU A 185 -3.64 -22.38 -15.04
N LYS A 186 -3.51 -23.33 -16.01
CA LYS A 186 -2.25 -24.00 -16.34
C LYS A 186 -1.53 -23.29 -17.45
#